data_6dc3a254d349cc8fe4e467e9cd431177
#
_entry.id   6dc3a254d349cc8fe4e467e9cd431177
#
_cell.length_a   1.000
_cell.length_b   1.000
_cell.length_c   1.000
_cell.angle_alpha   90.00
_cell.angle_beta   90.00
_cell.angle_gamma   90.00
#
_symmetry.space_group_name_H-M   'P 1'
#
loop_
_entity.id
_entity.type
_entity.pdbx_description
1 polymer ?
#
loop_
_entity_poly.entity_id
_entity_poly.type
_entity_poly.pdbx_seq_one_letter_code
_entity_poly.pdbx_strand_id
1 'polypeptide(L)'
;NFENDFFILTGPAGSGKTEVIKNAVDICKEHNIGYQCLAFTGRAASVLRNRGLGNTRTIDSWIYQLNKESTFKEKFSDKDSFIFFIDESSMISNGAVVFENKEPELDFKLDEIMWSTYRHIPCKNIFFVFVGDSNQLPPLKHEYCPALDENYFIKRYGLRGASHELSKVHRQNLESEITKVAKNFMLQNNQSVKK
;
A
#
# COMPACT_ATOMS: atom_id res chain seq x y z
N ASN A 1 20.20 8.98 0.77
CA ASN A 1 19.05 9.23 1.66
C ASN A 1 17.84 9.55 0.80
N PHE A 2 16.68 8.98 1.15
CA PHE A 2 15.42 9.39 0.55
C PHE A 2 15.04 10.78 1.10
N GLU A 3 14.48 11.64 0.24
CA GLU A 3 13.97 12.95 0.68
C GLU A 3 12.65 12.81 1.45
N ASN A 4 11.90 11.75 1.14
CA ASN A 4 10.64 11.37 1.78
C ASN A 4 10.77 10.00 2.44
N ASP A 5 9.87 9.72 3.39
CA ASP A 5 9.77 8.46 4.12
C ASP A 5 8.73 7.52 3.49
N PHE A 6 7.73 8.09 2.79
CA PHE A 6 6.69 7.33 2.10
C PHE A 6 6.20 8.00 0.82
N PHE A 7 5.51 7.21 -0.01
CA PHE A 7 4.78 7.66 -1.18
C PHE A 7 3.44 6.94 -1.28
N ILE A 8 2.38 7.66 -1.63
CA ILE A 8 1.05 7.10 -1.85
C ILE A 8 0.72 7.16 -3.35
N LEU A 9 0.50 6.00 -3.96
CA LEU A 9 0.11 5.88 -5.35
C LEU A 9 -1.34 5.41 -5.43
N THR A 10 -2.24 6.28 -5.87
CA THR A 10 -3.64 5.94 -6.04
C THR A 10 -4.04 5.89 -7.51
N GLY A 11 -5.23 5.35 -7.75
CA GLY A 11 -5.84 5.34 -9.07
C GLY A 11 -6.82 4.19 -9.25
N PRO A 12 -7.73 4.27 -10.22
CA PRO A 12 -8.76 3.26 -10.45
C PRO A 12 -8.16 1.92 -10.91
N ALA A 13 -8.98 0.88 -10.88
CA ALA A 13 -8.59 -0.41 -11.42
C ALA A 13 -8.19 -0.27 -12.89
N GLY A 14 -7.03 -0.83 -13.26
CA GLY A 14 -6.50 -0.75 -14.63
C GLY A 14 -5.73 0.52 -14.98
N SER A 15 -5.48 1.43 -14.04
CA SER A 15 -4.69 2.65 -14.28
C SER A 15 -3.18 2.40 -14.44
N GLY A 16 -2.70 1.18 -14.21
CA GLY A 16 -1.28 0.85 -14.36
C GLY A 16 -0.48 0.83 -13.06
N LYS A 17 -1.11 0.92 -11.89
CA LYS A 17 -0.42 0.87 -10.57
C LYS A 17 0.60 -0.26 -10.46
N THR A 18 0.21 -1.48 -10.83
CA THR A 18 1.11 -2.65 -10.78
C THR A 18 2.30 -2.51 -11.73
N GLU A 19 2.15 -1.85 -12.88
CA GLU A 19 3.25 -1.61 -13.80
C GLU A 19 4.23 -0.59 -13.23
N VAL A 20 3.74 0.44 -12.53
CA VAL A 20 4.60 1.38 -11.78
C VAL A 20 5.41 0.64 -10.71
N ILE A 21 4.79 -0.25 -9.92
CA ILE A 21 5.51 -1.08 -8.93
C ILE A 21 6.59 -1.90 -9.62
N LYS A 22 6.28 -2.55 -10.74
CA LYS A 22 7.22 -3.39 -11.48
C LYS A 22 8.44 -2.61 -11.96
N ASN A 23 8.23 -1.46 -12.58
CA ASN A 23 9.30 -0.58 -13.02
C ASN A 23 10.16 -0.10 -11.84
N ALA A 24 9.54 0.27 -10.71
CA ALA A 24 10.26 0.66 -9.51
C ALA A 24 11.08 -0.50 -8.91
N VAL A 25 10.56 -1.72 -8.92
CA VAL A 25 11.28 -2.93 -8.49
C VAL A 25 12.49 -3.20 -9.41
N ASP A 26 12.37 -2.98 -10.71
CA ASP A 26 13.50 -3.16 -11.62
C ASP A 26 14.60 -2.13 -11.35
N ILE A 27 14.24 -0.88 -11.07
CA ILE A 27 15.19 0.15 -10.59
C ILE A 27 15.85 -0.27 -9.26
N CYS A 28 15.11 -0.83 -8.31
CA CYS A 28 15.68 -1.33 -7.06
C CYS A 28 16.76 -2.40 -7.31
N LYS A 29 16.52 -3.33 -8.24
CA LYS A 29 17.49 -4.37 -8.63
C LYS A 29 18.75 -3.78 -9.26
N GLU A 30 18.58 -2.83 -10.20
CA GLU A 30 19.69 -2.15 -10.87
C GLU A 30 20.61 -1.39 -9.90
N HIS A 31 20.02 -0.78 -8.87
CA HIS A 31 20.75 0.02 -7.88
C HIS A 31 21.09 -0.72 -6.58
N ASN A 32 20.91 -2.04 -6.53
CA ASN A 32 21.15 -2.87 -5.33
C ASN A 32 20.38 -2.40 -4.08
N ILE A 33 19.20 -1.82 -4.27
CA ILE A 33 18.29 -1.42 -3.20
C ILE A 33 17.47 -2.64 -2.78
N GLY A 34 17.35 -2.89 -1.46
CA GLY A 34 16.48 -3.93 -0.95
C GLY A 34 15.00 -3.61 -1.20
N TYR A 35 14.18 -4.61 -1.49
CA TYR A 35 12.76 -4.40 -1.65
C TYR A 35 11.93 -5.60 -1.23
N GLN A 36 10.69 -5.33 -0.83
CA GLN A 36 9.67 -6.33 -0.57
C GLN A 36 8.32 -5.84 -1.09
N CYS A 37 7.63 -6.68 -1.86
CA CYS A 37 6.25 -6.43 -2.23
C CYS A 37 5.33 -7.11 -1.22
N LEU A 38 4.36 -6.38 -0.71
CA LEU A 38 3.35 -6.85 0.22
C LEU A 38 1.96 -6.65 -0.39
N ALA A 39 1.04 -7.55 -0.09
CA ALA A 39 -0.35 -7.42 -0.49
C ALA A 39 -1.25 -7.78 0.68
N PHE A 40 -2.42 -7.16 0.75
CA PHE A 40 -3.37 -7.39 1.83
C PHE A 40 -3.91 -8.83 1.81
N THR A 41 -4.16 -9.40 0.62
CA THR A 41 -4.71 -10.75 0.48
C THR A 41 -3.76 -11.73 -0.22
N GLY A 42 -3.94 -13.03 0.05
CA GLY A 42 -3.22 -14.10 -0.65
C GLY A 42 -3.47 -14.10 -2.17
N ARG A 43 -4.69 -13.74 -2.59
CA ARG A 43 -5.05 -13.59 -4.00
C ARG A 43 -4.29 -12.45 -4.66
N ALA A 44 -4.23 -11.28 -4.03
CA ALA A 44 -3.48 -10.15 -4.54
C ALA A 44 -1.99 -10.45 -4.61
N ALA A 45 -1.42 -11.08 -3.57
CA ALA A 45 -0.04 -11.54 -3.59
C ALA A 45 0.25 -12.50 -4.75
N SER A 46 -0.67 -13.42 -5.05
CA SER A 46 -0.54 -14.34 -6.19
C SER A 46 -0.58 -13.60 -7.54
N VAL A 47 -1.47 -12.63 -7.68
CA VAL A 47 -1.56 -11.78 -8.89
C VAL A 47 -0.26 -11.02 -9.13
N LEU A 48 0.32 -10.42 -8.08
CA LEU A 48 1.60 -9.71 -8.19
C LEU A 48 2.75 -10.65 -8.61
N ARG A 49 2.84 -11.84 -8.00
CA ARG A 49 3.84 -12.86 -8.38
C ARG A 49 3.72 -13.27 -9.84
N ASN A 50 2.50 -13.51 -10.32
CA ASN A 50 2.23 -13.89 -11.72
C ASN A 50 2.57 -12.76 -12.71
N ARG A 51 2.67 -11.52 -12.25
CA ARG A 51 3.12 -10.36 -13.03
C ARG A 51 4.62 -10.10 -12.96
N GLY A 52 5.39 -11.03 -12.41
CA GLY A 52 6.85 -10.94 -12.35
C GLY A 52 7.40 -10.30 -11.06
N LEU A 53 6.55 -9.98 -10.08
CA LEU A 53 6.95 -9.50 -8.77
C LEU A 53 7.15 -10.68 -7.81
N GLY A 54 8.17 -11.51 -8.07
CA GLY A 54 8.38 -12.79 -7.38
C GLY A 54 8.59 -12.65 -5.87
N ASN A 55 9.22 -11.56 -5.40
CA ASN A 55 9.39 -11.27 -3.96
C ASN A 55 8.13 -10.62 -3.37
N THR A 56 7.00 -11.32 -3.43
CA THR A 56 5.71 -10.83 -2.90
C THR A 56 5.17 -11.78 -1.85
N ARG A 57 4.67 -11.20 -0.74
CA ARG A 57 4.06 -11.89 0.41
C ARG A 57 2.76 -11.21 0.80
N THR A 58 1.97 -11.86 1.65
CA THR A 58 0.91 -11.15 2.38
C THR A 58 1.50 -10.36 3.55
N ILE A 59 0.83 -9.28 3.94
CA ILE A 59 1.21 -8.46 5.11
C ILE A 59 1.33 -9.34 6.36
N ASP A 60 0.35 -10.20 6.63
CA ASP A 60 0.35 -11.08 7.81
C ASP A 60 1.54 -12.06 7.79
N SER A 61 1.82 -12.66 6.64
CA SER A 61 2.98 -13.56 6.49
C SER A 61 4.31 -12.83 6.73
N TRP A 62 4.40 -11.57 6.29
CA TRP A 62 5.56 -10.73 6.51
C TRP A 62 5.76 -10.42 8.00
N ILE A 63 4.74 -9.89 8.67
CA ILE A 63 4.77 -9.55 10.10
C ILE A 63 5.09 -10.79 10.94
N TYR A 64 4.46 -11.93 10.63
CA TYR A 64 4.71 -13.18 11.32
C TYR A 64 6.19 -13.61 11.26
N GLN A 65 6.82 -13.53 10.09
CA GLN A 65 8.24 -13.88 9.94
C GLN A 65 9.16 -12.91 10.66
N LEU A 66 8.91 -11.60 10.58
CA LEU A 66 9.67 -10.60 11.31
C LEU A 66 9.68 -10.86 12.81
N ASN A 67 8.56 -11.32 13.36
CA ASN A 67 8.42 -11.56 14.80
C ASN A 67 9.04 -12.91 15.25
N LYS A 68 9.14 -13.90 14.36
CA LYS A 68 9.59 -15.25 14.72
C LYS A 68 11.04 -15.58 14.38
N GLU A 69 11.57 -15.04 13.28
CA GLU A 69 12.86 -15.49 12.74
C GLU A 69 13.97 -14.45 12.98
N SER A 70 14.86 -14.69 13.94
CA SER A 70 16.07 -13.87 14.12
C SER A 70 16.97 -13.86 12.87
N THR A 71 17.09 -15.00 12.18
CA THR A 71 17.85 -15.16 10.93
C THR A 71 17.24 -14.39 9.74
N PHE A 72 15.97 -14.04 9.81
CA PHE A 72 15.32 -13.24 8.77
C PHE A 72 15.89 -11.83 8.69
N LYS A 73 16.31 -11.28 9.82
CA LYS A 73 16.94 -9.95 9.92
C LYS A 73 18.30 -9.88 9.21
N GLU A 74 19.06 -10.98 9.25
CA GLU A 74 20.38 -11.05 8.64
C GLU A 74 20.34 -10.89 7.11
N LYS A 75 19.21 -11.26 6.48
CA LYS A 75 19.00 -11.12 5.02
C LYS A 75 18.97 -9.66 4.54
N PHE A 76 18.82 -8.71 5.45
CA PHE A 76 18.72 -7.28 5.13
C PHE A 76 19.93 -6.47 5.60
N SER A 77 20.90 -7.11 6.26
CA SER A 77 22.05 -6.45 6.87
C SER A 77 23.04 -5.87 5.86
N ASP A 78 23.00 -6.37 4.61
CA ASP A 78 23.87 -5.91 3.52
C ASP A 78 23.30 -4.74 2.71
N LYS A 79 22.09 -4.26 3.08
CA LYS A 79 21.39 -3.19 2.39
C LYS A 79 21.38 -1.90 3.22
N ASP A 80 21.82 -0.80 2.63
CA ASP A 80 21.69 0.53 3.26
C ASP A 80 20.27 1.09 3.17
N SER A 81 19.54 0.71 2.12
CA SER A 81 18.20 1.22 1.82
C SER A 81 17.24 0.09 1.47
N PHE A 82 16.00 0.21 1.91
CA PHE A 82 14.97 -0.79 1.67
C PHE A 82 13.61 -0.14 1.33
N ILE A 83 12.93 -0.64 0.30
CA ILE A 83 11.64 -0.14 -0.16
C ILE A 83 10.57 -1.21 0.01
N PHE A 84 9.47 -0.85 0.65
CA PHE A 84 8.26 -1.66 0.77
C PHE A 84 7.19 -1.18 -0.20
N PHE A 85 6.76 -2.04 -1.12
CA PHE A 85 5.61 -1.80 -1.99
C PHE A 85 4.41 -2.54 -1.42
N ILE A 86 3.38 -1.82 -0.99
CA ILE A 86 2.21 -2.38 -0.31
C ILE A 86 1.00 -2.16 -1.20
N ASP A 87 0.53 -3.22 -1.84
CA ASP A 87 -0.63 -3.18 -2.74
C ASP A 87 -1.94 -3.46 -1.99
N GLU A 88 -3.05 -3.02 -2.56
CA GLU A 88 -4.38 -3.02 -1.95
C GLU A 88 -4.44 -2.26 -0.61
N SER A 89 -3.67 -1.17 -0.49
CA SER A 89 -3.58 -0.38 0.75
C SER A 89 -4.89 0.27 1.18
N SER A 90 -5.88 0.38 0.29
CA SER A 90 -7.24 0.82 0.63
C SER A 90 -7.94 -0.07 1.67
N MET A 91 -7.48 -1.30 1.85
CA MET A 91 -8.02 -2.26 2.82
C MET A 91 -7.33 -2.22 4.19
N ILE A 92 -6.26 -1.44 4.34
CA ILE A 92 -5.46 -1.39 5.57
C ILE A 92 -6.12 -0.47 6.58
N SER A 93 -6.58 -1.05 7.68
CA SER A 93 -7.18 -0.36 8.81
C SER A 93 -6.15 0.18 9.81
N ASN A 94 -6.55 1.15 10.61
CA ASN A 94 -5.79 1.55 11.79
C ASN A 94 -6.68 2.24 12.82
N GLY A 95 -7.25 1.46 13.74
CA GLY A 95 -8.12 1.99 14.78
C GLY A 95 -9.08 0.97 15.37
N ALA A 96 -10.05 1.44 16.13
CA ALA A 96 -11.10 0.61 16.70
C ALA A 96 -12.21 0.33 15.66
N VAL A 97 -12.50 -0.93 15.45
CA VAL A 97 -13.65 -1.38 14.65
C VAL A 97 -14.81 -1.69 15.59
N VAL A 98 -15.88 -0.92 15.50
CA VAL A 98 -17.06 -1.11 16.36
C VAL A 98 -18.08 -1.98 15.63
N PHE A 99 -18.42 -3.14 16.20
CA PHE A 99 -19.50 -3.98 15.72
C PHE A 99 -20.77 -3.75 16.57
N GLU A 100 -21.94 -3.76 15.92
CA GLU A 100 -23.20 -3.74 16.65
C GLU A 100 -23.28 -4.97 17.57
N ASN A 101 -23.57 -4.74 18.86
CA ASN A 101 -23.70 -5.76 19.91
C ASN A 101 -22.42 -6.59 20.24
N LYS A 102 -21.23 -6.09 19.90
CA LYS A 102 -19.95 -6.66 20.33
C LYS A 102 -19.03 -5.59 20.92
N GLU A 103 -18.07 -6.01 21.73
CA GLU A 103 -17.01 -5.11 22.14
C GLU A 103 -16.21 -4.62 20.91
N PRO A 104 -15.68 -3.37 20.95
CA PRO A 104 -14.86 -2.85 19.88
C PRO A 104 -13.65 -3.77 19.63
N GLU A 105 -13.49 -4.23 18.41
CA GLU A 105 -12.30 -4.95 17.99
C GLU A 105 -11.26 -3.93 17.52
N LEU A 106 -10.04 -4.04 18.04
CA LEU A 106 -8.93 -3.17 17.68
C LEU A 106 -8.18 -3.78 16.50
N ASP A 107 -8.13 -3.04 15.40
CA ASP A 107 -7.37 -3.44 14.21
C ASP A 107 -6.38 -2.33 13.84
N PHE A 108 -5.14 -2.50 14.27
CA PHE A 108 -4.02 -1.58 14.05
C PHE A 108 -3.05 -2.13 12.99
N LYS A 109 -3.59 -2.61 11.87
CA LYS A 109 -2.78 -3.24 10.81
C LYS A 109 -1.70 -2.32 10.25
N LEU A 110 -2.00 -1.03 10.07
CA LEU A 110 -1.00 -0.07 9.62
C LEU A 110 0.12 0.14 10.66
N ASP A 111 -0.24 0.29 11.94
CA ASP A 111 0.75 0.37 13.03
C ASP A 111 1.61 -0.90 13.09
N GLU A 112 1.02 -2.09 12.93
CA GLU A 112 1.76 -3.35 12.89
C GLU A 112 2.79 -3.39 11.77
N ILE A 113 2.43 -2.94 10.56
CA ILE A 113 3.34 -2.87 9.42
C ILE A 113 4.51 -1.93 9.73
N MET A 114 4.20 -0.71 10.18
CA MET A 114 5.20 0.32 10.44
C MET A 114 6.16 -0.09 11.55
N TRP A 115 5.62 -0.44 12.73
CA TRP A 115 6.42 -0.78 13.89
C TRP A 115 7.22 -2.06 13.71
N SER A 116 6.61 -3.12 13.13
CA SER A 116 7.32 -4.37 12.88
C SER A 116 8.48 -4.16 11.89
N THR A 117 8.27 -3.33 10.87
CA THR A 117 9.31 -3.03 9.90
C THR A 117 10.47 -2.25 10.53
N TYR A 118 10.20 -1.13 11.18
CA TYR A 118 11.26 -0.31 11.80
C TYR A 118 12.00 -1.07 12.90
N ARG A 119 11.31 -1.91 13.66
CA ARG A 119 11.93 -2.70 14.74
C ARG A 119 12.87 -3.78 14.23
N HIS A 120 12.59 -4.36 13.07
CA HIS A 120 13.23 -5.61 12.65
C HIS A 120 14.13 -5.47 11.41
N ILE A 121 13.96 -4.43 10.61
CA ILE A 121 14.78 -4.22 9.42
C ILE A 121 15.94 -3.29 9.77
N PRO A 122 17.20 -3.78 9.72
CA PRO A 122 18.38 -3.01 10.16
C PRO A 122 18.92 -2.05 9.08
N CYS A 123 18.06 -1.55 8.20
CA CYS A 123 18.45 -0.60 7.16
C CYS A 123 18.44 0.83 7.67
N LYS A 124 19.38 1.65 7.20
CA LYS A 124 19.44 3.08 7.56
C LYS A 124 18.29 3.88 6.97
N ASN A 125 17.88 3.50 5.76
CA ASN A 125 16.83 4.20 5.02
C ASN A 125 15.72 3.20 4.68
N ILE A 126 14.53 3.41 5.22
CA ILE A 126 13.34 2.63 4.91
C ILE A 126 12.34 3.56 4.22
N PHE A 127 11.80 3.11 3.09
CA PHE A 127 10.81 3.86 2.32
C PHE A 127 9.58 2.99 2.05
N PHE A 128 8.39 3.56 2.21
CA PHE A 128 7.14 2.86 1.97
C PHE A 128 6.42 3.43 0.75
N VAL A 129 5.91 2.55 -0.10
CA VAL A 129 5.02 2.89 -1.23
C VAL A 129 3.69 2.20 -1.00
N PHE A 130 2.70 2.97 -0.58
CA PHE A 130 1.33 2.51 -0.41
C PHE A 130 0.56 2.67 -1.72
N VAL A 131 -0.01 1.57 -2.20
CA VAL A 131 -0.68 1.53 -3.51
C VAL A 131 -2.11 1.08 -3.34
N GLY A 132 -3.07 1.87 -3.83
CA GLY A 132 -4.49 1.56 -3.64
C GLY A 132 -5.39 2.32 -4.61
N ASP A 133 -6.67 2.26 -4.34
CA ASP A 133 -7.71 2.97 -5.07
C ASP A 133 -8.55 3.77 -4.08
N SER A 134 -8.44 5.09 -4.15
CA SER A 134 -9.18 6.02 -3.28
C SER A 134 -10.70 5.97 -3.48
N ASN A 135 -11.17 5.37 -4.58
CA ASN A 135 -12.60 5.18 -4.85
C ASN A 135 -13.13 3.81 -4.39
N GLN A 136 -12.28 2.93 -3.86
CA GLN A 136 -12.73 1.71 -3.19
C GLN A 136 -13.30 2.04 -1.81
N LEU A 137 -14.13 1.14 -1.31
CA LEU A 137 -14.66 1.25 0.05
C LEU A 137 -13.50 1.26 1.06
N PRO A 138 -13.56 2.12 2.08
CA PRO A 138 -12.58 2.10 3.16
C PRO A 138 -12.63 0.77 3.92
N PRO A 139 -11.64 0.48 4.76
CA PRO A 139 -11.66 -0.68 5.62
C PRO A 139 -12.95 -0.73 6.45
N LEU A 140 -13.36 -1.94 6.83
CA LEU A 140 -14.64 -2.18 7.49
C LEU A 140 -14.81 -1.24 8.71
N LYS A 141 -15.94 -0.51 8.78
CA LYS A 141 -16.23 0.45 9.86
C LYS A 141 -15.29 1.67 9.95
N HIS A 142 -14.51 1.93 8.93
CA HIS A 142 -13.73 3.17 8.81
C HIS A 142 -14.41 4.13 7.83
N GLU A 143 -14.32 5.42 8.10
CA GLU A 143 -14.83 6.48 7.20
C GLU A 143 -13.85 6.83 6.09
N TYR A 144 -12.57 6.48 6.25
CA TYR A 144 -11.48 6.74 5.30
C TYR A 144 -10.41 5.65 5.36
N CYS A 145 -9.50 5.68 4.38
CA CYS A 145 -8.38 4.73 4.30
C CYS A 145 -7.11 5.36 4.89
N PRO A 146 -6.72 5.04 6.14
CA PRO A 146 -5.56 5.67 6.79
C PRO A 146 -4.25 5.45 6.02
N ALA A 147 -4.09 4.32 5.35
CA ALA A 147 -2.90 4.02 4.56
C ALA A 147 -2.84 4.78 3.21
N LEU A 148 -3.91 5.50 2.83
CA LEU A 148 -3.95 6.35 1.63
C LEU A 148 -4.13 7.83 1.98
N ASP A 149 -3.95 8.21 3.25
CA ASP A 149 -4.06 9.59 3.73
C ASP A 149 -2.68 10.12 4.15
N GLU A 150 -2.12 11.02 3.35
CA GLU A 150 -0.84 11.67 3.63
C GLU A 150 -0.82 12.39 4.98
N ASN A 151 -1.90 13.09 5.33
CA ASN A 151 -2.00 13.80 6.60
C ASN A 151 -2.02 12.84 7.80
N TYR A 152 -2.54 11.63 7.61
CA TYR A 152 -2.51 10.61 8.65
C TYR A 152 -1.06 10.21 8.99
N PHE A 153 -0.22 9.97 7.99
CA PHE A 153 1.19 9.64 8.20
C PHE A 153 1.96 10.76 8.89
N ILE A 154 1.74 12.00 8.47
CA ILE A 154 2.37 13.19 9.09
C ILE A 154 1.96 13.28 10.56
N LYS A 155 0.68 13.18 10.86
CA LYS A 155 0.15 13.36 12.22
C LYS A 155 0.47 12.18 13.14
N ARG A 156 0.37 10.95 12.64
CA ARG A 156 0.52 9.73 13.44
C ARG A 156 1.97 9.34 13.66
N TYR A 157 2.80 9.46 12.63
CA TYR A 157 4.17 8.94 12.62
C TYR A 157 5.23 10.04 12.49
N GLY A 158 4.85 11.28 12.18
CA GLY A 158 5.79 12.38 11.94
C GLY A 158 6.61 12.21 10.65
N LEU A 159 6.12 11.39 9.72
CA LEU A 159 6.80 11.07 8.46
C LEU A 159 6.50 12.13 7.39
N ARG A 160 7.46 12.30 6.48
CA ARG A 160 7.30 13.15 5.28
C ARG A 160 7.04 12.28 4.08
N GLY A 161 6.13 12.69 3.21
CA GLY A 161 5.81 11.95 2.01
C GLY A 161 5.14 12.78 0.94
N ALA A 162 4.78 12.10 -0.12
CA ALA A 162 4.04 12.67 -1.24
C ALA A 162 3.02 11.66 -1.76
N SER A 163 2.05 12.14 -2.51
CA SER A 163 1.03 11.31 -3.13
C SER A 163 0.87 11.64 -4.61
N HIS A 164 0.45 10.65 -5.39
CA HIS A 164 0.12 10.85 -6.81
C HIS A 164 -1.04 9.94 -7.20
N GLU A 165 -1.95 10.50 -8.00
CA GLU A 165 -3.10 9.77 -8.53
C GLU A 165 -2.94 9.51 -10.03
N LEU A 166 -3.03 8.24 -10.42
CA LEU A 166 -3.08 7.82 -11.82
C LEU A 166 -4.52 7.98 -12.35
N SER A 167 -4.73 8.97 -13.21
CA SER A 167 -6.07 9.31 -13.72
C SER A 167 -6.48 8.52 -14.98
N LYS A 168 -5.52 7.87 -15.68
CA LYS A 168 -5.80 7.16 -16.94
C LYS A 168 -6.03 5.67 -16.70
N VAL A 169 -7.08 5.11 -17.30
CA VAL A 169 -7.38 3.68 -17.28
C VAL A 169 -6.84 3.04 -18.57
N HIS A 170 -5.86 2.14 -18.45
CA HIS A 170 -5.19 1.50 -19.58
C HIS A 170 -5.71 0.09 -19.92
N ARG A 171 -6.42 -0.57 -18.98
CA ARG A 171 -6.89 -1.96 -19.13
C ARG A 171 -8.14 -2.15 -19.97
N GLN A 172 -8.91 -1.09 -20.17
CA GLN A 172 -10.16 -1.13 -20.90
C GLN A 172 -10.09 -0.17 -22.06
N ASN A 173 -10.62 -0.55 -23.21
CA ASN A 173 -10.78 0.39 -24.31
C ASN A 173 -11.59 1.58 -23.79
N LEU A 174 -11.08 2.79 -23.96
CA LEU A 174 -11.69 4.04 -23.47
C LEU A 174 -13.13 4.23 -24.02
N GLU A 175 -13.49 3.50 -25.05
CA GLU A 175 -14.80 3.53 -25.70
C GLU A 175 -15.80 2.49 -25.12
N SER A 176 -15.37 1.62 -24.19
CA SER A 176 -16.31 0.66 -23.60
C SER A 176 -17.37 1.40 -22.78
N GLU A 177 -18.64 1.00 -22.91
CA GLU A 177 -19.75 1.57 -22.12
C GLU A 177 -19.52 1.45 -20.62
N ILE A 178 -18.88 0.36 -20.17
CA ILE A 178 -18.49 0.13 -18.77
C ILE A 178 -17.57 1.22 -18.25
N THR A 179 -16.59 1.62 -19.06
CA THR A 179 -15.66 2.71 -18.71
C THR A 179 -16.37 4.06 -18.63
N LYS A 180 -17.33 4.32 -19.52
CA LYS A 180 -18.15 5.56 -19.49
C LYS A 180 -19.02 5.62 -18.25
N VAL A 181 -19.69 4.53 -17.91
CA VAL A 181 -20.53 4.44 -16.68
C VAL A 181 -19.69 4.63 -15.43
N ALA A 182 -18.55 3.94 -15.31
CA ALA A 182 -17.64 4.08 -14.16
C ALA A 182 -17.12 5.51 -14.00
N LYS A 183 -16.71 6.18 -15.10
CA LYS A 183 -16.30 7.58 -15.08
C LYS A 183 -17.42 8.53 -14.65
N ASN A 184 -18.63 8.32 -15.13
CA ASN A 184 -19.77 9.14 -14.76
C ASN A 184 -20.08 9.02 -13.25
N PHE A 185 -19.99 7.80 -12.72
CA PHE A 185 -20.15 7.55 -11.28
C PHE A 185 -19.09 8.27 -10.44
N MET A 186 -17.84 8.23 -10.88
CA MET A 186 -16.72 8.92 -10.21
C MET A 186 -16.88 10.44 -10.24
N LEU A 187 -17.32 11.01 -11.35
CA LEU A 187 -17.54 12.45 -11.50
C LEU A 187 -18.71 12.94 -10.65
N GLN A 188 -19.78 12.16 -10.52
CA GLN A 188 -20.95 12.52 -9.71
C GLN A 188 -20.63 12.49 -8.21
N ASN A 189 -19.84 11.53 -7.74
CA ASN A 189 -19.42 11.47 -6.32
C ASN A 189 -18.48 12.60 -5.92
N ASN A 190 -17.64 13.08 -6.83
CA ASN A 190 -16.77 14.24 -6.56
C ASN A 190 -17.52 15.59 -6.52
N GLN A 191 -18.73 15.68 -7.07
CA GLN A 191 -19.56 16.89 -7.01
C GLN A 191 -20.43 16.95 -5.76
N SER A 192 -20.75 15.82 -5.12
CA SER A 192 -21.55 15.78 -3.89
C SER A 192 -20.75 16.11 -2.62
N VAL A 193 -19.43 16.13 -2.68
CA VAL A 193 -18.53 16.49 -1.54
C VAL A 193 -18.22 17.99 -1.50
N LYS A 194 -18.67 18.78 -2.49
CA LYS A 194 -18.44 20.24 -2.58
C LYS A 194 -19.70 21.07 -2.29
N LYS A 195 -20.65 20.52 -1.53
CA LYS A 195 -21.79 21.30 -1.01
C LYS A 195 -21.81 21.30 0.50
#